data_2f4a6d003314d48ec8034587cb3fe609
#
_entry.id   2f4a6d003314d48ec8034587cb3fe609
#
_cell.length_a   1.000
_cell.length_b   1.000
_cell.length_c   1.000
_cell.angle_alpha   90.00
_cell.angle_beta   90.00
_cell.angle_gamma   90.00
#
_symmetry.space_group_name_H-M   'P 1'
#
loop_
_entity.id
_entity.type
_entity.pdbx_description
1 polymer ?
#
loop_
_entity_poly.entity_id
_entity_poly.type
_entity_poly.pdbx_seq_one_letter_code
_entity_poly.pdbx_strand_id
1 'polypeptide(L)'
;MNIIEGKLITNELTLKRYRRFKRNKLAVFSTLMVLALIFFSFTAEFWANNRPHLMKYQGKIYVPLIFDYHPTEFGRDDIFVMDYRALEFHDGDWAAWPLVQWDPFESNTVVDKYPSPPSKYNLMGTDDRGRDVFTRLLYGLRYSLVFALGAWFF
;
A
#
# COMPACT_ATOMS: atom_id res chain seq x y z
N MET A 1 -29.24 -17.90 -15.41
CA MET A 1 -29.82 -17.06 -14.33
C MET A 1 -28.77 -17.01 -13.22
N ASN A 2 -28.08 -15.86 -13.05
CA ASN A 2 -26.99 -15.75 -12.08
C ASN A 2 -27.55 -15.72 -10.64
N ILE A 3 -26.86 -16.37 -9.71
CA ILE A 3 -27.23 -16.47 -8.28
C ILE A 3 -27.57 -15.12 -7.65
N ILE A 4 -26.95 -14.03 -8.13
CA ILE A 4 -27.19 -12.65 -7.69
C ILE A 4 -28.58 -12.15 -8.12
N GLU A 5 -29.06 -12.53 -9.32
CA GLU A 5 -30.35 -12.05 -9.87
C GLU A 5 -31.57 -12.68 -9.20
N GLY A 6 -31.43 -13.84 -8.56
CA GLY A 6 -32.55 -14.53 -7.94
C GLY A 6 -32.61 -14.49 -6.42
N LYS A 7 -31.48 -14.20 -5.75
CA LYS A 7 -31.38 -14.31 -4.29
C LYS A 7 -31.13 -12.98 -3.56
N LEU A 8 -30.53 -11.99 -4.22
CA LEU A 8 -30.15 -10.71 -3.60
C LEU A 8 -30.97 -9.50 -4.06
N ILE A 9 -31.58 -9.55 -5.24
CA ILE A 9 -32.35 -8.42 -5.79
C ILE A 9 -33.79 -8.81 -5.97
N THR A 10 -34.61 -8.48 -4.98
CA THR A 10 -36.08 -8.77 -4.98
C THR A 10 -36.90 -7.69 -5.69
N ASN A 11 -36.35 -6.48 -5.85
CA ASN A 11 -37.05 -5.36 -6.48
C ASN A 11 -36.80 -5.30 -7.98
N GLU A 12 -37.88 -5.37 -8.80
CA GLU A 12 -37.79 -5.33 -10.26
C GLU A 12 -37.08 -4.09 -10.83
N LEU A 13 -37.24 -2.92 -10.20
CA LEU A 13 -36.60 -1.68 -10.63
C LEU A 13 -35.07 -1.76 -10.42
N THR A 14 -34.67 -2.31 -9.30
CA THR A 14 -33.22 -2.52 -9.00
C THR A 14 -32.62 -3.53 -9.96
N LEU A 15 -33.35 -4.59 -10.30
CA LEU A 15 -32.90 -5.59 -11.28
C LEU A 15 -32.73 -4.99 -12.68
N LYS A 16 -33.65 -4.15 -13.13
CA LYS A 16 -33.58 -3.44 -14.42
C LYS A 16 -32.37 -2.49 -14.44
N ARG A 17 -32.09 -1.75 -13.34
CA ARG A 17 -30.93 -0.86 -13.20
C ARG A 17 -29.62 -1.66 -13.23
N TYR A 18 -29.54 -2.77 -12.51
CA TYR A 18 -28.37 -3.66 -12.49
C TYR A 18 -28.06 -4.23 -13.88
N ARG A 19 -29.08 -4.73 -14.60
CA ARG A 19 -28.91 -5.24 -15.95
C ARG A 19 -28.45 -4.16 -16.94
N ARG A 20 -28.99 -2.94 -16.82
CA ARG A 20 -28.53 -1.79 -17.62
C ARG A 20 -27.10 -1.40 -17.32
N PHE A 21 -26.71 -1.36 -16.05
CA PHE A 21 -25.32 -1.13 -15.62
C PHE A 21 -24.38 -2.18 -16.22
N LYS A 22 -24.69 -3.46 -16.07
CA LYS A 22 -23.87 -4.57 -16.56
C LYS A 22 -23.70 -4.57 -18.09
N ARG A 23 -24.67 -4.04 -18.83
CA ARG A 23 -24.55 -3.84 -20.29
C ARG A 23 -23.64 -2.68 -20.69
N ASN A 24 -23.43 -1.72 -19.83
CA ASN A 24 -22.55 -0.60 -20.08
C ASN A 24 -21.11 -0.96 -19.67
N LYS A 25 -20.31 -1.39 -20.65
CA LYS A 25 -18.92 -1.81 -20.43
C LYS A 25 -18.06 -0.73 -19.77
N LEU A 26 -18.29 0.54 -20.14
CA LEU A 26 -17.54 1.68 -19.56
C LEU A 26 -17.87 1.86 -18.09
N ALA A 27 -19.16 1.79 -17.70
CA ALA A 27 -19.57 1.88 -16.31
C ALA A 27 -18.99 0.74 -15.46
N VAL A 28 -19.02 -0.50 -15.99
CA VAL A 28 -18.41 -1.65 -15.30
C VAL A 28 -16.91 -1.46 -15.14
N PHE A 29 -16.21 -1.06 -16.21
CA PHE A 29 -14.75 -0.79 -16.16
C PHE A 29 -14.40 0.29 -15.14
N SER A 30 -15.11 1.43 -15.16
CA SER A 30 -14.88 2.53 -14.22
C SER A 30 -15.11 2.09 -12.76
N THR A 31 -16.15 1.30 -12.52
CA THR A 31 -16.44 0.75 -11.18
C THR A 31 -15.32 -0.18 -10.72
N LEU A 32 -14.86 -1.09 -11.58
CA LEU A 32 -13.75 -1.98 -11.25
C LEU A 32 -12.46 -1.20 -10.98
N MET A 33 -12.20 -0.14 -11.74
CA MET A 33 -11.03 0.73 -11.53
C MET A 33 -11.10 1.43 -10.17
N VAL A 34 -12.25 1.98 -9.81
CA VAL A 34 -12.44 2.61 -8.49
C VAL A 34 -12.29 1.59 -7.37
N LEU A 35 -12.86 0.40 -7.51
CA LEU A 35 -12.71 -0.68 -6.52
C LEU A 35 -11.24 -1.12 -6.38
N ALA A 36 -10.50 -1.19 -7.49
CA ALA A 36 -9.07 -1.49 -7.45
C ALA A 36 -8.28 -0.40 -6.71
N LEU A 37 -8.56 0.88 -6.99
CA LEU A 37 -7.92 2.00 -6.28
C LEU A 37 -8.22 1.96 -4.77
N ILE A 38 -9.46 1.68 -4.39
CA ILE A 38 -9.85 1.48 -2.98
C ILE A 38 -9.05 0.33 -2.37
N PHE A 39 -9.00 -0.82 -3.04
CA PHE A 39 -8.27 -2.00 -2.57
C PHE A 39 -6.79 -1.68 -2.34
N PHE A 40 -6.10 -1.12 -3.34
CA PHE A 40 -4.69 -0.78 -3.24
C PHE A 40 -4.42 0.27 -2.16
N SER A 41 -5.30 1.23 -2.01
CA SER A 41 -5.17 2.27 -0.99
C SER A 41 -5.34 1.72 0.44
N PHE A 42 -6.32 0.84 0.67
CA PHE A 42 -6.54 0.24 1.99
C PHE A 42 -5.51 -0.84 2.34
N THR A 43 -4.83 -1.38 1.35
CA THR A 43 -3.72 -2.33 1.53
C THR A 43 -2.36 -1.69 1.27
N ALA A 44 -2.24 -0.36 1.41
CA ALA A 44 -1.05 0.40 1.05
C ALA A 44 0.22 -0.10 1.75
N GLU A 45 0.14 -0.50 3.02
CA GLU A 45 1.25 -1.04 3.80
C GLU A 45 1.85 -2.31 3.19
N PHE A 46 1.05 -3.06 2.44
CA PHE A 46 1.53 -4.25 1.74
C PHE A 46 2.31 -3.92 0.46
N TRP A 47 2.00 -2.78 -0.17
CA TRP A 47 2.61 -2.37 -1.45
C TRP A 47 3.79 -1.42 -1.26
N ALA A 48 3.70 -0.57 -0.24
CA ALA A 48 4.69 0.47 0.03
C ALA A 48 4.88 0.62 1.54
N ASN A 49 6.06 0.26 2.04
CA ASN A 49 6.43 0.34 3.45
C ASN A 49 7.96 0.27 3.58
N ASN A 50 8.51 0.90 4.60
CA ASN A 50 9.94 0.80 4.93
C ASN A 50 10.31 -0.44 5.76
N ARG A 51 9.34 -1.36 5.98
CA ARG A 51 9.50 -2.60 6.75
C ARG A 51 9.29 -3.82 5.85
N PRO A 52 10.09 -4.88 5.97
CA PRO A 52 9.83 -6.13 5.27
C PRO A 52 8.56 -6.81 5.82
N HIS A 53 7.85 -7.53 4.95
CA HIS A 53 6.67 -8.31 5.36
C HIS A 53 7.04 -9.45 6.29
N LEU A 54 8.11 -10.13 5.94
CA LEU A 54 8.66 -11.27 6.64
C LEU A 54 10.17 -11.27 6.43
N MET A 55 10.91 -11.57 7.48
CA MET A 55 12.36 -11.76 7.34
C MET A 55 12.85 -12.87 8.26
N LYS A 56 13.92 -13.52 7.83
CA LYS A 56 14.73 -14.39 8.64
C LYS A 56 16.06 -13.70 8.90
N TYR A 57 16.41 -13.53 10.15
CA TYR A 57 17.64 -12.87 10.57
C TYR A 57 18.28 -13.63 11.72
N GLN A 58 19.54 -14.02 11.58
CA GLN A 58 20.29 -14.83 12.56
C GLN A 58 19.52 -16.05 13.05
N GLY A 59 18.88 -16.79 12.11
CA GLY A 59 18.14 -18.00 12.40
C GLY A 59 16.73 -17.82 12.98
N LYS A 60 16.32 -16.59 13.34
CA LYS A 60 14.98 -16.26 13.84
C LYS A 60 14.11 -15.65 12.74
N ILE A 61 12.80 -15.90 12.82
CA ILE A 61 11.81 -15.35 11.90
C ILE A 61 11.15 -14.14 12.57
N TYR A 62 11.10 -13.02 11.84
CA TYR A 62 10.46 -11.77 12.26
C TYR A 62 9.39 -11.34 11.25
N VAL A 63 8.35 -10.65 11.73
CA VAL A 63 7.26 -10.11 10.92
C VAL A 63 7.13 -8.59 11.18
N PRO A 64 8.06 -7.78 10.66
CA PRO A 64 8.12 -6.35 10.95
C PRO A 64 6.92 -5.54 10.46
N LEU A 65 6.18 -6.08 9.48
CA LEU A 65 4.94 -5.46 9.01
C LEU A 65 3.87 -5.35 10.11
N ILE A 66 3.83 -6.31 11.04
CA ILE A 66 2.78 -6.42 12.06
C ILE A 66 3.31 -6.05 13.44
N PHE A 67 4.53 -6.44 13.75
CA PHE A 67 5.15 -6.26 15.06
C PHE A 67 6.27 -5.23 15.01
N ASP A 68 6.27 -4.33 15.99
CA ASP A 68 7.40 -3.42 16.22
C ASP A 68 8.45 -4.13 17.07
N TYR A 69 9.64 -4.29 16.50
CA TYR A 69 10.80 -4.85 17.19
C TYR A 69 11.75 -3.73 17.61
N HIS A 70 12.25 -3.81 18.83
CA HIS A 70 13.22 -2.83 19.30
C HIS A 70 14.57 -3.06 18.60
N PRO A 71 15.33 -1.99 18.22
CA PRO A 71 16.61 -2.14 17.53
C PRO A 71 17.65 -3.01 18.26
N THR A 72 17.60 -3.05 19.61
CA THR A 72 18.44 -3.92 20.45
C THR A 72 18.31 -5.41 20.13
N GLU A 73 17.15 -5.85 19.61
CA GLU A 73 16.98 -7.25 19.16
C GLU A 73 17.86 -7.62 17.97
N PHE A 74 18.30 -6.59 17.23
CA PHE A 74 19.18 -6.71 16.06
C PHE A 74 20.62 -6.26 16.38
N GLY A 75 20.94 -6.07 17.66
CA GLY A 75 22.27 -5.62 18.11
C GLY A 75 22.56 -4.14 17.82
N ARG A 76 21.51 -3.32 17.66
CA ARG A 76 21.61 -1.88 17.39
C ARG A 76 21.13 -1.08 18.58
N ASP A 77 22.06 -0.66 19.44
CA ASP A 77 21.78 0.17 20.63
C ASP A 77 21.92 1.67 20.34
N ASP A 78 22.39 2.01 19.15
CA ASP A 78 22.71 3.36 18.69
C ASP A 78 21.52 4.11 18.07
N ILE A 79 20.39 3.42 17.81
CA ILE A 79 19.21 3.98 17.15
C ILE A 79 17.94 3.70 17.93
N PHE A 80 16.94 4.59 17.82
CA PHE A 80 15.62 4.44 18.46
C PHE A 80 14.57 3.79 17.54
N VAL A 81 14.73 3.92 16.24
CA VAL A 81 13.82 3.36 15.24
C VAL A 81 14.63 2.46 14.31
N MET A 82 14.14 1.24 14.09
CA MET A 82 14.84 0.27 13.26
C MET A 82 14.73 0.62 11.78
N ASP A 83 15.86 0.80 11.10
CA ASP A 83 15.95 0.77 9.64
C ASP A 83 16.37 -0.64 9.19
N TYR A 84 15.39 -1.41 8.76
CA TYR A 84 15.60 -2.79 8.31
C TYR A 84 16.44 -2.89 7.02
N ARG A 85 16.55 -1.81 6.23
CA ARG A 85 17.38 -1.76 5.02
C ARG A 85 18.86 -1.67 5.33
N ALA A 86 19.19 -1.16 6.54
CA ALA A 86 20.56 -1.05 7.02
C ALA A 86 21.08 -2.32 7.70
N LEU A 87 20.28 -3.40 7.74
CA LEU A 87 20.71 -4.69 8.27
C LEU A 87 21.63 -5.41 7.27
N GLU A 88 22.72 -5.93 7.78
CA GLU A 88 23.61 -6.81 7.03
C GLU A 88 23.09 -8.24 7.11
N PHE A 89 22.68 -8.80 5.97
CA PHE A 89 22.20 -10.17 5.85
C PHE A 89 23.37 -11.10 5.58
N HIS A 90 23.47 -12.18 6.36
CA HIS A 90 24.49 -13.21 6.24
C HIS A 90 23.90 -14.47 5.56
N ASP A 91 24.75 -15.49 5.34
CA ASP A 91 24.33 -16.73 4.72
C ASP A 91 23.14 -17.40 5.48
N GLY A 92 22.03 -17.58 4.77
CA GLY A 92 20.80 -18.13 5.28
C GLY A 92 19.77 -17.09 5.80
N ASP A 93 20.13 -15.81 5.82
CA ASP A 93 19.21 -14.70 6.11
C ASP A 93 18.52 -14.23 4.82
N TRP A 94 17.29 -13.76 4.95
CA TRP A 94 16.52 -13.20 3.83
C TRP A 94 15.40 -12.29 4.34
N ALA A 95 14.93 -11.39 3.47
CA ALA A 95 13.77 -10.54 3.74
C ALA A 95 12.87 -10.41 2.52
N ALA A 96 11.56 -10.54 2.73
CA ALA A 96 10.52 -10.30 1.74
C ALA A 96 10.04 -8.86 1.86
N TRP A 97 10.43 -8.03 0.90
CA TRP A 97 10.12 -6.60 0.88
C TRP A 97 8.84 -6.28 0.10
N PRO A 98 8.15 -5.18 0.43
CA PRO A 98 7.12 -4.61 -0.44
C PRO A 98 7.71 -4.10 -1.76
N LEU A 99 6.82 -3.80 -2.72
CA LEU A 99 7.21 -3.29 -4.04
C LEU A 99 7.98 -1.96 -3.95
N VAL A 100 7.58 -1.08 -3.03
CA VAL A 100 8.24 0.20 -2.72
C VAL A 100 8.65 0.18 -1.26
N GLN A 101 9.95 0.37 -1.01
CA GLN A 101 10.55 0.25 0.33
C GLN A 101 10.61 1.60 1.05
N TRP A 102 9.61 2.46 0.87
CA TRP A 102 9.55 3.79 1.45
C TRP A 102 8.25 4.01 2.22
N ASP A 103 8.37 4.66 3.38
CA ASP A 103 7.23 5.20 4.12
C ASP A 103 6.77 6.54 3.49
N PRO A 104 5.47 6.91 3.55
CA PRO A 104 4.96 8.14 2.95
C PRO A 104 5.52 9.45 3.55
N PHE A 105 6.13 9.38 4.73
CA PHE A 105 6.69 10.53 5.44
C PHE A 105 8.22 10.56 5.43
N GLU A 106 8.85 9.46 5.06
CA GLU A 106 10.30 9.32 5.03
C GLU A 106 10.91 9.99 3.79
N SER A 107 12.00 10.72 3.99
CA SER A 107 12.79 11.26 2.89
C SER A 107 13.76 10.21 2.35
N ASN A 108 13.78 10.04 1.04
CA ASN A 108 14.66 9.09 0.38
C ASN A 108 16.12 9.55 0.43
N THR A 109 16.98 8.79 1.09
CA THR A 109 18.40 9.09 1.24
C THR A 109 19.27 8.52 0.12
N VAL A 110 18.69 7.75 -0.82
CA VAL A 110 19.42 7.09 -1.92
C VAL A 110 19.59 8.01 -3.12
N VAL A 111 18.84 9.12 -3.20
CA VAL A 111 18.92 10.09 -4.30
C VAL A 111 19.60 11.39 -3.85
N ASP A 112 20.50 11.90 -4.69
CA ASP A 112 21.34 13.06 -4.36
C ASP A 112 20.61 14.40 -4.42
N LYS A 113 19.48 14.45 -5.16
CA LYS A 113 18.76 15.72 -5.43
C LYS A 113 17.26 15.52 -5.42
N TYR A 114 16.55 16.48 -4.84
CA TYR A 114 15.09 16.56 -4.80
C TYR A 114 14.57 17.76 -5.60
N PRO A 115 13.42 17.61 -6.28
CA PRO A 115 12.73 16.35 -6.62
C PRO A 115 13.54 15.50 -7.59
N SER A 116 13.43 14.17 -7.48
CA SER A 116 14.08 13.25 -8.41
C SER A 116 13.08 12.65 -9.38
N PRO A 117 13.48 12.35 -10.63
CA PRO A 117 12.63 11.71 -11.62
C PRO A 117 12.32 10.25 -11.24
N PRO A 118 11.33 9.62 -11.90
CA PRO A 118 11.05 8.20 -11.76
C PRO A 118 12.28 7.33 -11.95
N SER A 119 12.45 6.35 -11.07
CA SER A 119 13.58 5.42 -11.07
C SER A 119 13.17 4.04 -10.55
N LYS A 120 14.11 3.08 -10.55
CA LYS A 120 13.88 1.76 -9.93
C LYS A 120 13.66 1.81 -8.41
N TYR A 121 14.11 2.88 -7.76
CA TYR A 121 13.94 3.08 -6.31
C TYR A 121 12.64 3.86 -5.99
N ASN A 122 12.19 4.69 -6.92
CA ASN A 122 11.03 5.55 -6.77
C ASN A 122 10.22 5.50 -8.06
N LEU A 123 9.14 4.73 -8.10
CA LEU A 123 8.35 4.46 -9.32
C LEU A 123 7.79 5.74 -9.96
N MET A 124 7.42 6.73 -9.17
CA MET A 124 6.91 8.04 -9.61
C MET A 124 7.85 9.20 -9.27
N GLY A 125 9.10 8.90 -8.89
CA GLY A 125 10.05 9.90 -8.42
C GLY A 125 9.77 10.34 -6.98
N THR A 126 10.45 11.43 -6.58
CA THR A 126 10.30 12.04 -5.25
C THR A 126 9.73 13.44 -5.33
N ASP A 127 9.11 13.90 -4.25
CA ASP A 127 8.69 15.30 -4.10
C ASP A 127 9.89 16.21 -3.72
N ASP A 128 9.58 17.48 -3.44
CA ASP A 128 10.54 18.51 -3.04
C ASP A 128 11.26 18.23 -1.71
N ARG A 129 10.74 17.31 -0.91
CA ARG A 129 11.31 16.86 0.36
C ARG A 129 11.93 15.45 0.29
N GLY A 130 12.04 14.89 -0.91
CA GLY A 130 12.59 13.56 -1.11
C GLY A 130 11.67 12.40 -0.78
N ARG A 131 10.37 12.64 -0.52
CA ARG A 131 9.42 11.58 -0.19
C ARG A 131 8.90 10.90 -1.45
N ASP A 132 8.71 9.59 -1.40
CA ASP A 132 8.24 8.81 -2.54
C ASP A 132 6.80 9.19 -2.94
N VAL A 133 6.62 9.61 -4.20
CA VAL A 133 5.33 10.10 -4.72
C VAL A 133 4.31 8.97 -4.83
N PHE A 134 4.73 7.76 -5.23
CA PHE A 134 3.82 6.62 -5.35
C PHE A 134 3.26 6.19 -4.00
N THR A 135 4.11 6.08 -2.99
CA THR A 135 3.72 5.77 -1.61
C THR A 135 2.74 6.80 -1.07
N ARG A 136 3.06 8.09 -1.24
CA ARG A 136 2.17 9.18 -0.81
C ARG A 136 0.82 9.18 -1.49
N LEU A 137 0.76 8.82 -2.77
CA LEU A 137 -0.49 8.70 -3.52
C LEU A 137 -1.37 7.57 -2.96
N LEU A 138 -0.79 6.40 -2.69
CA LEU A 138 -1.53 5.26 -2.12
C LEU A 138 -2.13 5.60 -0.74
N TYR A 139 -1.31 6.14 0.15
CA TYR A 139 -1.75 6.50 1.50
C TYR A 139 -2.70 7.70 1.50
N GLY A 140 -2.41 8.73 0.69
CA GLY A 140 -3.25 9.93 0.56
C GLY A 140 -4.65 9.62 0.03
N LEU A 141 -4.76 8.66 -0.90
CA LEU A 141 -6.05 8.22 -1.41
C LEU A 141 -6.93 7.61 -0.31
N ARG A 142 -6.35 6.85 0.64
CA ARG A 142 -7.09 6.31 1.80
C ARG A 142 -7.73 7.42 2.63
N TYR A 143 -6.95 8.44 2.99
CA TYR A 143 -7.48 9.56 3.78
C TYR A 143 -8.57 10.32 3.03
N SER A 144 -8.39 10.55 1.73
CA SER A 144 -9.37 11.20 0.87
C SER A 144 -10.69 10.40 0.79
N LEU A 145 -10.60 9.08 0.64
CA LEU A 145 -11.77 8.20 0.61
C LEU A 145 -12.50 8.16 1.94
N VAL A 146 -11.78 8.04 3.06
CA VAL A 146 -12.37 8.04 4.40
C VAL A 146 -13.08 9.37 4.67
N PHE A 147 -12.45 10.48 4.30
CA PHE A 147 -13.05 11.81 4.44
C PHE A 147 -14.31 11.96 3.57
N ALA A 148 -14.24 11.56 2.30
CA ALA A 148 -15.38 11.65 1.38
C ALA A 148 -16.58 10.79 1.84
N LEU A 149 -16.31 9.56 2.31
CA LEU A 149 -17.36 8.68 2.87
C LEU A 149 -17.94 9.25 4.16
N GLY A 150 -17.09 9.81 5.03
CA GLY A 150 -17.54 10.49 6.24
C GLY A 150 -18.45 11.67 5.93
N ALA A 151 -18.03 12.56 5.01
CA ALA A 151 -18.82 13.71 4.60
C ALA A 151 -20.14 13.33 3.89
N TRP A 152 -20.19 12.16 3.26
CA TRP A 152 -21.44 11.65 2.66
C TRP A 152 -22.40 11.07 3.71
N PHE A 153 -21.87 10.50 4.79
CA PHE A 153 -22.66 9.87 5.85
C PHE A 153 -23.31 10.88 6.79
N PHE A 154 -22.69 12.04 7.03
CA PHE A 154 -23.21 13.13 7.88
C PHE A 154 -23.94 14.18 7.06
#